data_50a0ce37b165be8959cd27b340cf6a76
#
_entry.id   50a0ce37b165be8959cd27b340cf6a76
#
_cell.length_a   1.000
_cell.length_b   1.000
_cell.length_c   1.000
_cell.angle_alpha   90.00
_cell.angle_beta   90.00
_cell.angle_gamma   90.00
#
_symmetry.space_group_name_H-M   'P 1'
#
loop_
_entity.id
_entity.type
_entity.pdbx_description
1 polymer ?
#
loop_
_entity_poly.entity_id
_entity_poly.type
_entity_poly.pdbx_seq_one_letter_code
_entity_poly.pdbx_strand_id
1 'polypeptide(L)'
;MRSLLSAAQHDDILVLTLGSDDGFPRLERGILAEIEEQIAQLSEQRELAGAVITGTERAFAVGAEISELASLTPALAFEFSLYGQSVMWVVANSPKPVVAAIRGYCMGGGLDLALACHARIASSDAVFAHPGGSLGIVTGWGGTQRLPRLIGRSRALEMLVTGRRLDAAEALDCGLVQKIAADSVVTEAIRQVRTIASRVRSTRE
;
A
#
# COMPACT_ATOMS: atom_id res chain seq x y z
N MET A 1 -20.68 3.90 1.29
CA MET A 1 -19.96 3.65 0.01
C MET A 1 -19.21 2.35 0.19
N ARG A 2 -19.31 1.44 -0.77
CA ARG A 2 -18.73 0.10 -0.64
C ARG A 2 -17.37 0.07 -1.32
N SER A 3 -16.34 -0.37 -0.60
CA SER A 3 -15.05 -0.72 -1.19
C SER A 3 -15.08 -2.19 -1.62
N LEU A 4 -14.31 -2.53 -2.64
CA LEU A 4 -14.26 -3.86 -3.25
C LEU A 4 -12.79 -4.22 -3.51
N LEU A 5 -12.45 -5.51 -3.37
CA LEU A 5 -11.19 -6.05 -3.88
C LEU A 5 -11.51 -6.94 -5.08
N SER A 6 -10.83 -6.74 -6.17
CA SER A 6 -10.86 -7.66 -7.31
C SER A 6 -9.48 -8.24 -7.56
N ALA A 7 -9.43 -9.54 -7.88
CA ALA A 7 -8.21 -10.25 -8.18
C ALA A 7 -8.25 -10.73 -9.64
N ALA A 8 -7.20 -10.44 -10.38
CA ALA A 8 -7.03 -10.89 -11.76
C ALA A 8 -5.60 -11.42 -11.97
N GLN A 9 -5.46 -12.50 -12.72
CA GLN A 9 -4.15 -13.02 -13.09
C GLN A 9 -3.75 -12.45 -14.45
N HIS A 10 -2.54 -11.88 -14.50
CA HIS A 10 -1.88 -11.41 -15.72
C HIS A 10 -0.59 -12.21 -15.92
N ASP A 11 -0.64 -13.22 -16.76
CA ASP A 11 0.41 -14.23 -16.94
C ASP A 11 0.79 -14.88 -15.59
N ASP A 12 1.99 -14.58 -15.10
CA ASP A 12 2.56 -15.07 -13.86
C ASP A 12 2.41 -14.08 -12.67
N ILE A 13 1.56 -13.05 -12.78
CA ILE A 13 1.39 -12.01 -11.77
C ILE A 13 -0.08 -11.91 -11.34
N LEU A 14 -0.30 -11.94 -10.02
CA LEU A 14 -1.58 -11.60 -9.41
C LEU A 14 -1.74 -10.08 -9.32
N VAL A 15 -2.79 -9.53 -9.88
CA VAL A 15 -3.13 -8.09 -9.74
C VAL A 15 -4.36 -7.95 -8.85
N LEU A 16 -4.16 -7.33 -7.69
CA LEU A 16 -5.20 -6.99 -6.73
C LEU A 16 -5.58 -5.52 -6.93
N THR A 17 -6.84 -5.27 -7.30
CA THR A 17 -7.34 -3.91 -7.53
C THR A 17 -8.32 -3.51 -6.45
N LEU A 18 -7.97 -2.48 -5.69
CA LEU A 18 -8.83 -1.81 -4.73
C LEU A 18 -9.82 -0.90 -5.48
N GLY A 19 -11.10 -1.17 -5.36
CA GLY A 19 -12.18 -0.42 -5.99
C GLY A 19 -13.08 0.27 -4.97
N SER A 20 -13.85 1.24 -5.41
CA SER A 20 -14.96 1.85 -4.67
C SER A 20 -15.89 2.59 -5.62
N ASP A 21 -17.16 2.75 -5.21
CA ASP A 21 -18.19 3.41 -6.02
C ASP A 21 -17.87 4.89 -6.31
N ASP A 22 -17.12 5.56 -5.43
CA ASP A 22 -16.75 6.97 -5.54
C ASP A 22 -15.32 7.18 -6.10
N GLY A 23 -14.60 6.10 -6.37
CA GLY A 23 -13.23 6.13 -6.86
C GLY A 23 -12.16 6.37 -5.77
N PHE A 24 -12.54 6.32 -4.47
CA PHE A 24 -11.62 6.47 -3.34
C PHE A 24 -11.67 5.22 -2.44
N PRO A 25 -10.92 4.16 -2.75
CA PRO A 25 -10.94 2.92 -1.98
C PRO A 25 -10.54 3.17 -0.52
N ARG A 26 -11.32 2.59 0.39
CA ARG A 26 -11.06 2.57 1.84
C ARG A 26 -10.69 1.16 2.27
N LEU A 27 -9.79 1.08 3.23
CA LEU A 27 -9.31 -0.18 3.77
C LEU A 27 -10.17 -0.56 4.99
N GLU A 28 -11.38 -1.00 4.71
CA GLU A 28 -12.30 -1.58 5.69
C GLU A 28 -11.82 -2.96 6.15
N ARG A 29 -12.30 -3.47 7.28
CA ARG A 29 -11.90 -4.79 7.80
C ARG A 29 -12.07 -5.92 6.78
N GLY A 30 -13.15 -5.90 5.99
CA GLY A 30 -13.38 -6.89 4.92
C GLY A 30 -12.30 -6.86 3.84
N ILE A 31 -11.94 -5.67 3.37
CA ILE A 31 -10.88 -5.48 2.36
C ILE A 31 -9.51 -5.91 2.91
N LEU A 32 -9.22 -5.59 4.18
CA LEU A 32 -7.99 -6.03 4.85
C LEU A 32 -7.91 -7.55 4.93
N ALA A 33 -9.01 -8.22 5.27
CA ALA A 33 -9.09 -9.68 5.32
C ALA A 33 -8.86 -10.31 3.94
N GLU A 34 -9.49 -9.77 2.90
CA GLU A 34 -9.31 -10.24 1.52
C GLU A 34 -7.86 -10.05 1.04
N ILE A 35 -7.21 -8.90 1.35
CA ILE A 35 -5.78 -8.68 1.03
C ILE A 35 -4.92 -9.73 1.75
N GLU A 36 -5.14 -9.94 3.05
CA GLU A 36 -4.41 -10.91 3.86
C GLU A 36 -4.50 -12.31 3.26
N GLU A 37 -5.71 -12.75 2.92
CA GLU A 37 -5.97 -14.06 2.31
C GLU A 37 -5.26 -14.22 0.96
N GLN A 38 -5.42 -13.26 0.05
CA GLN A 38 -4.82 -13.31 -1.29
C GLN A 38 -3.28 -13.33 -1.22
N ILE A 39 -2.68 -12.56 -0.33
CA ILE A 39 -1.22 -12.53 -0.18
C ILE A 39 -0.71 -13.78 0.53
N ALA A 40 -1.42 -14.33 1.51
CA ALA A 40 -1.05 -15.59 2.16
C ALA A 40 -1.07 -16.75 1.16
N GLN A 41 -2.13 -16.85 0.35
CA GLN A 41 -2.27 -17.89 -0.69
C GLN A 41 -1.24 -17.75 -1.82
N LEU A 42 -0.71 -16.55 -2.08
CA LEU A 42 0.29 -16.32 -3.13
C LEU A 42 1.51 -17.22 -3.00
N SER A 43 1.92 -17.58 -1.79
CA SER A 43 3.08 -18.45 -1.54
C SER A 43 2.88 -19.87 -2.07
N GLU A 44 1.65 -20.37 -2.11
CA GLU A 44 1.28 -21.72 -2.49
C GLU A 44 1.11 -21.89 -4.02
N GLN A 45 0.83 -20.81 -4.73
CA GLN A 45 0.57 -20.77 -6.18
C GLN A 45 1.87 -20.73 -6.96
N ARG A 46 2.45 -21.90 -7.28
CA ARG A 46 3.79 -22.02 -7.90
C ARG A 46 3.94 -21.27 -9.22
N GLU A 47 2.86 -21.13 -9.98
CA GLU A 47 2.78 -20.44 -11.27
C GLU A 47 2.93 -18.93 -11.15
N LEU A 48 2.63 -18.34 -9.98
CA LEU A 48 2.75 -16.90 -9.76
C LEU A 48 4.15 -16.50 -9.31
N ALA A 49 4.72 -15.50 -9.95
CA ALA A 49 6.01 -14.92 -9.58
C ALA A 49 5.89 -13.84 -8.48
N GLY A 50 4.71 -13.26 -8.28
CA GLY A 50 4.44 -12.24 -7.29
C GLY A 50 3.11 -11.54 -7.51
N ALA A 51 2.89 -10.42 -6.82
CA ALA A 51 1.65 -9.66 -6.90
C ALA A 51 1.88 -8.15 -7.10
N VAL A 52 0.88 -7.51 -7.69
CA VAL A 52 0.73 -6.05 -7.76
C VAL A 52 -0.54 -5.69 -7.00
N ILE A 53 -0.47 -4.69 -6.12
CA ILE A 53 -1.64 -4.06 -5.53
C ILE A 53 -1.81 -2.69 -6.18
N THR A 54 -3.01 -2.38 -6.65
CA THR A 54 -3.34 -1.10 -7.28
C THR A 54 -4.71 -0.60 -6.81
N GLY A 55 -5.05 0.63 -7.16
CA GLY A 55 -6.34 1.24 -6.86
C GLY A 55 -7.10 1.64 -8.11
N THR A 56 -7.93 2.67 -7.98
CA THR A 56 -8.68 3.29 -9.07
C THR A 56 -7.84 4.31 -9.83
N GLU A 57 -8.45 4.96 -10.84
CA GLU A 57 -7.85 6.12 -11.53
C GLU A 57 -7.63 7.32 -10.60
N ARG A 58 -8.42 7.46 -9.53
CA ARG A 58 -8.41 8.61 -8.62
C ARG A 58 -7.55 8.40 -7.37
N ALA A 59 -7.44 7.18 -6.90
CA ALA A 59 -6.70 6.87 -5.67
C ALA A 59 -6.22 5.42 -5.64
N PHE A 60 -5.04 5.22 -5.09
CA PHE A 60 -4.58 3.90 -4.65
C PHE A 60 -5.42 3.41 -3.47
N ALA A 61 -5.43 4.16 -2.37
CA ALA A 61 -6.34 4.02 -1.24
C ALA A 61 -6.22 5.25 -0.33
N VAL A 62 -7.34 5.63 0.32
CA VAL A 62 -7.37 6.82 1.19
C VAL A 62 -7.34 6.50 2.69
N GLY A 63 -7.12 5.25 3.04
CA GLY A 63 -6.98 4.79 4.43
C GLY A 63 -8.25 4.16 4.98
N ALA A 64 -8.35 4.09 6.31
CA ALA A 64 -9.52 3.55 6.98
C ALA A 64 -10.74 4.47 6.81
N GLU A 65 -11.95 3.90 6.94
CA GLU A 65 -13.19 4.68 6.95
C GLU A 65 -13.26 5.53 8.23
N ILE A 66 -13.40 6.86 8.08
CA ILE A 66 -13.37 7.80 9.21
C ILE A 66 -14.54 7.58 10.17
N SER A 67 -15.71 7.22 9.66
CA SER A 67 -16.89 6.92 10.48
C SER A 67 -16.68 5.67 11.34
N GLU A 68 -15.98 4.65 10.81
CA GLU A 68 -15.57 3.48 11.58
C GLU A 68 -14.62 3.88 12.72
N LEU A 69 -13.57 4.66 12.41
CA LEU A 69 -12.62 5.15 13.41
C LEU A 69 -13.28 5.94 14.53
N ALA A 70 -14.23 6.83 14.19
CA ALA A 70 -14.95 7.66 15.16
C ALA A 70 -15.85 6.87 16.11
N SER A 71 -16.25 5.65 15.74
CA SER A 71 -17.07 4.76 16.54
C SER A 71 -16.30 3.85 17.50
N LEU A 72 -14.97 3.80 17.38
CA LEU A 72 -14.14 2.88 18.17
C LEU A 72 -13.98 3.35 19.61
N THR A 73 -14.19 2.42 20.55
CA THR A 73 -13.72 2.58 21.92
C THR A 73 -12.19 2.42 21.97
N PRO A 74 -11.49 2.85 23.03
CA PRO A 74 -10.03 2.65 23.13
C PRO A 74 -9.59 1.20 22.96
N ALA A 75 -10.34 0.24 23.51
CA ALA A 75 -10.04 -1.18 23.35
C ALA A 75 -10.18 -1.64 21.89
N LEU A 76 -11.29 -1.27 21.23
CA LEU A 76 -11.51 -1.60 19.81
C LEU A 76 -10.51 -0.90 18.88
N ALA A 77 -10.08 0.31 19.22
CA ALA A 77 -9.03 1.02 18.47
C ALA A 77 -7.69 0.30 18.55
N PHE A 78 -7.35 -0.23 19.73
CA PHE A 78 -6.15 -1.04 19.91
C PHE A 78 -6.21 -2.34 19.08
N GLU A 79 -7.32 -3.08 19.15
CA GLU A 79 -7.54 -4.28 18.33
C GLU A 79 -7.49 -3.99 16.83
N PHE A 80 -8.13 -2.91 16.39
CA PHE A 80 -8.11 -2.48 15.00
C PHE A 80 -6.70 -2.14 14.51
N SER A 81 -5.91 -1.49 15.36
CA SER A 81 -4.51 -1.20 15.07
C SER A 81 -3.67 -2.48 14.95
N LEU A 82 -3.81 -3.42 15.89
CA LEU A 82 -3.11 -4.70 15.84
C LEU A 82 -3.49 -5.51 14.61
N TYR A 83 -4.78 -5.57 14.28
CA TYR A 83 -5.25 -6.27 13.09
C TYR A 83 -4.65 -5.69 11.81
N GLY A 84 -4.72 -4.36 11.64
CA GLY A 84 -4.09 -3.73 10.47
C GLY A 84 -2.58 -3.96 10.42
N GLN A 85 -1.89 -3.97 11.57
CA GLN A 85 -0.46 -4.31 11.63
C GLN A 85 -0.19 -5.74 11.17
N SER A 86 -1.04 -6.72 11.54
CA SER A 86 -0.89 -8.12 11.11
C SER A 86 -1.02 -8.24 9.59
N VAL A 87 -2.01 -7.58 8.99
CA VAL A 87 -2.17 -7.57 7.52
C VAL A 87 -0.94 -6.95 6.83
N MET A 88 -0.48 -5.79 7.32
CA MET A 88 0.73 -5.15 6.77
C MET A 88 1.99 -6.02 6.97
N TRP A 89 2.02 -6.84 8.02
CA TRP A 89 3.10 -7.80 8.25
C TRP A 89 3.06 -8.94 7.22
N VAL A 90 1.89 -9.50 6.93
CA VAL A 90 1.71 -10.54 5.89
C VAL A 90 2.18 -10.01 4.52
N VAL A 91 1.80 -8.80 4.14
CA VAL A 91 2.26 -8.19 2.89
C VAL A 91 3.78 -8.01 2.88
N ALA A 92 4.36 -7.48 3.96
CA ALA A 92 5.79 -7.17 4.04
C ALA A 92 6.68 -8.42 4.10
N ASN A 93 6.16 -9.53 4.60
CA ASN A 93 6.89 -10.80 4.74
C ASN A 93 6.47 -11.86 3.71
N SER A 94 5.71 -11.45 2.68
CA SER A 94 5.39 -12.36 1.59
C SER A 94 6.69 -12.91 0.96
N PRO A 95 6.81 -14.24 0.79
CA PRO A 95 7.99 -14.85 0.18
C PRO A 95 8.15 -14.53 -1.32
N LYS A 96 7.11 -13.96 -1.91
CA LYS A 96 7.10 -13.47 -3.29
C LYS A 96 6.94 -11.96 -3.31
N PRO A 97 7.54 -11.26 -4.28
CA PRO A 97 7.47 -9.81 -4.35
C PRO A 97 6.03 -9.30 -4.50
N VAL A 98 5.66 -8.34 -3.68
CA VAL A 98 4.42 -7.56 -3.76
C VAL A 98 4.80 -6.11 -4.07
N VAL A 99 4.27 -5.55 -5.15
CA VAL A 99 4.59 -4.18 -5.59
C VAL A 99 3.31 -3.33 -5.59
N ALA A 100 3.38 -2.14 -4.99
CA ALA A 100 2.30 -1.18 -5.07
C ALA A 100 2.41 -0.37 -6.37
N ALA A 101 1.33 -0.37 -7.16
CA ALA A 101 1.15 0.47 -8.36
C ALA A 101 0.22 1.62 -7.99
N ILE A 102 0.78 2.81 -7.81
CA ILE A 102 0.13 3.93 -7.12
C ILE A 102 -0.23 5.01 -8.13
N ARG A 103 -1.54 5.31 -8.23
CA ARG A 103 -2.08 6.45 -8.97
C ARG A 103 -2.93 7.31 -8.04
N GLY A 104 -2.96 8.63 -8.28
CA GLY A 104 -3.74 9.56 -7.51
C GLY A 104 -3.40 9.52 -6.01
N TYR A 105 -4.40 9.54 -5.15
CA TYR A 105 -4.19 9.65 -3.71
C TYR A 105 -3.77 8.33 -3.04
N CYS A 106 -2.68 8.38 -2.28
CA CYS A 106 -2.19 7.30 -1.41
C CYS A 106 -2.06 7.85 0.02
N MET A 107 -3.11 7.67 0.83
CA MET A 107 -3.28 8.40 2.09
C MET A 107 -3.45 7.49 3.30
N GLY A 108 -2.92 7.90 4.46
CA GLY A 108 -3.15 7.24 5.74
C GLY A 108 -2.85 5.75 5.70
N GLY A 109 -3.82 4.89 6.02
CA GLY A 109 -3.70 3.43 5.94
C GLY A 109 -3.40 2.91 4.53
N GLY A 110 -3.79 3.64 3.48
CA GLY A 110 -3.40 3.34 2.10
C GLY A 110 -1.90 3.52 1.88
N LEU A 111 -1.31 4.56 2.47
CA LEU A 111 0.14 4.71 2.48
C LEU A 111 0.82 3.63 3.33
N ASP A 112 0.23 3.23 4.47
CA ASP A 112 0.76 2.11 5.27
C ASP A 112 0.82 0.81 4.47
N LEU A 113 -0.23 0.51 3.68
CA LEU A 113 -0.25 -0.64 2.77
C LEU A 113 0.84 -0.54 1.70
N ALA A 114 0.97 0.61 1.06
CA ALA A 114 2.03 0.84 0.08
C ALA A 114 3.43 0.69 0.69
N LEU A 115 3.63 1.18 1.93
CA LEU A 115 4.89 1.04 2.69
C LEU A 115 5.18 -0.42 3.08
N ALA A 116 4.16 -1.26 3.22
CA ALA A 116 4.32 -2.68 3.47
C ALA A 116 4.75 -3.46 2.23
N CYS A 117 4.45 -2.98 1.02
CA CYS A 117 4.89 -3.60 -0.22
C CYS A 117 6.42 -3.54 -0.39
N HIS A 118 6.99 -4.51 -1.11
CA HIS A 118 8.43 -4.60 -1.37
C HIS A 118 8.96 -3.44 -2.22
N ALA A 119 8.13 -2.95 -3.15
CA ALA A 119 8.43 -1.76 -3.96
C ALA A 119 7.16 -0.96 -4.25
N ARG A 120 7.33 0.30 -4.64
CA ARG A 120 6.27 1.26 -4.96
C ARG A 120 6.61 1.94 -6.27
N ILE A 121 5.72 1.82 -7.24
CA ILE A 121 5.78 2.51 -8.52
C ILE A 121 4.66 3.53 -8.54
N ALA A 122 4.95 4.77 -8.87
CA ALA A 122 3.98 5.84 -8.91
C ALA A 122 3.67 6.27 -10.35
N SER A 123 2.46 6.74 -10.59
CA SER A 123 2.16 7.61 -11.74
C SER A 123 2.57 9.06 -11.43
N SER A 124 2.65 9.90 -12.43
CA SER A 124 3.05 11.31 -12.26
C SER A 124 2.05 12.15 -11.46
N ASP A 125 0.79 11.70 -11.36
CA ASP A 125 -0.28 12.34 -10.59
C ASP A 125 -0.42 11.80 -9.16
N ALA A 126 0.47 10.90 -8.72
CA ALA A 126 0.40 10.32 -7.39
C ALA A 126 0.70 11.34 -6.28
N VAL A 127 -0.09 11.30 -5.20
CA VAL A 127 0.04 12.18 -4.04
C VAL A 127 0.02 11.35 -2.75
N PHE A 128 1.01 11.57 -1.90
CA PHE A 128 1.23 10.80 -0.68
C PHE A 128 1.08 11.66 0.56
N ALA A 129 0.34 11.19 1.59
CA ALA A 129 0.27 11.87 2.89
C ALA A 129 -0.20 10.95 4.02
N HIS A 130 0.06 11.40 5.26
CA HIS A 130 -0.61 10.92 6.47
C HIS A 130 -1.42 12.07 7.10
N PRO A 131 -2.67 12.28 6.68
CA PRO A 131 -3.47 13.43 7.12
C PRO A 131 -4.02 13.29 8.55
N GLY A 132 -3.76 12.18 9.24
CA GLY A 132 -4.28 11.89 10.58
C GLY A 132 -3.99 12.96 11.63
N GLY A 133 -2.86 13.68 11.52
CA GLY A 133 -2.52 14.75 12.46
C GLY A 133 -3.58 15.86 12.56
N SER A 134 -4.26 16.19 11.46
CA SER A 134 -5.39 17.12 11.43
C SER A 134 -6.67 16.58 12.09
N LEU A 135 -6.75 15.28 12.29
CA LEU A 135 -7.84 14.57 12.96
C LEU A 135 -7.48 14.17 14.40
N GLY A 136 -6.31 14.56 14.89
CA GLY A 136 -5.82 14.18 16.23
C GLY A 136 -5.42 12.71 16.35
N ILE A 137 -5.17 12.02 15.24
CA ILE A 137 -4.75 10.61 15.21
C ILE A 137 -3.41 10.44 14.51
N VAL A 138 -2.71 9.36 14.83
CA VAL A 138 -1.48 8.93 14.17
C VAL A 138 -1.73 7.58 13.53
N THR A 139 -1.08 7.32 12.40
CA THR A 139 -1.23 6.03 11.71
C THR A 139 -0.89 4.86 12.63
N GLY A 140 -1.76 3.84 12.64
CA GLY A 140 -1.67 2.67 13.52
C GLY A 140 -1.14 1.40 12.85
N TRP A 141 -0.98 1.37 11.51
CA TRP A 141 -0.67 0.14 10.76
C TRP A 141 0.80 0.02 10.34
N GLY A 142 1.68 0.80 10.98
CA GLY A 142 3.12 0.68 10.86
C GLY A 142 3.81 1.80 10.09
N GLY A 143 3.09 2.83 9.64
CA GLY A 143 3.66 3.99 8.97
C GLY A 143 4.68 4.73 9.81
N THR A 144 4.46 4.85 11.13
CA THR A 144 5.42 5.45 12.07
C THR A 144 6.77 4.72 12.10
N GLN A 145 6.82 3.48 11.64
CA GLN A 145 8.04 2.66 11.62
C GLN A 145 8.63 2.54 10.22
N ARG A 146 7.79 2.33 9.18
CA ARG A 146 8.26 2.11 7.81
C ARG A 146 8.65 3.41 7.11
N LEU A 147 7.84 4.46 7.27
CA LEU A 147 8.09 5.74 6.59
C LEU A 147 9.46 6.35 6.95
N PRO A 148 9.84 6.49 8.24
CA PRO A 148 11.14 7.06 8.60
C PRO A 148 12.34 6.27 8.08
N ARG A 149 12.18 4.94 7.90
CA ARG A 149 13.24 4.09 7.36
C ARG A 149 13.48 4.32 5.86
N LEU A 150 12.46 4.80 5.15
CA LEU A 150 12.53 5.08 3.71
C LEU A 150 12.97 6.51 3.39
N ILE A 151 12.33 7.51 4.03
CA ILE A 151 12.51 8.93 3.65
C ILE A 151 13.29 9.75 4.69
N GLY A 152 13.76 9.09 5.74
CA GLY A 152 14.44 9.74 6.85
C GLY A 152 13.48 10.31 7.90
N ARG A 153 14.00 10.44 9.14
CA ARG A 153 13.19 10.80 10.31
C ARG A 153 12.53 12.18 10.20
N SER A 154 13.28 13.18 9.71
CA SER A 154 12.77 14.57 9.69
C SER A 154 11.60 14.74 8.72
N ARG A 155 11.71 14.23 7.49
CA ARG A 155 10.61 14.26 6.51
C ARG A 155 9.39 13.44 6.97
N ALA A 156 9.63 12.27 7.55
CA ALA A 156 8.55 11.44 8.07
C ALA A 156 7.80 12.13 9.21
N LEU A 157 8.52 12.76 10.14
CA LEU A 157 7.92 13.51 11.25
C LEU A 157 7.09 14.68 10.72
N GLU A 158 7.62 15.45 9.77
CA GLU A 158 6.88 16.53 9.13
C GLU A 158 5.57 16.02 8.51
N MET A 159 5.62 14.95 7.70
CA MET A 159 4.41 14.36 7.09
C MET A 159 3.39 13.88 8.12
N LEU A 160 3.85 13.21 9.18
CA LEU A 160 2.97 12.65 10.21
C LEU A 160 2.32 13.72 11.10
N VAL A 161 3.04 14.82 11.39
CA VAL A 161 2.54 15.88 12.28
C VAL A 161 1.72 16.93 11.54
N THR A 162 2.17 17.33 10.34
CA THR A 162 1.54 18.43 9.59
C THR A 162 0.54 17.94 8.54
N GLY A 163 0.57 16.65 8.21
CA GLY A 163 -0.20 16.13 7.08
C GLY A 163 0.32 16.60 5.70
N ARG A 164 1.59 17.08 5.63
CA ARG A 164 2.21 17.51 4.38
C ARG A 164 2.03 16.44 3.30
N ARG A 165 1.68 16.89 2.11
CA ARG A 165 1.57 16.05 0.92
C ARG A 165 2.89 16.08 0.16
N LEU A 166 3.31 14.91 -0.32
CA LEU A 166 4.38 14.79 -1.31
C LEU A 166 3.75 14.46 -2.67
N ASP A 167 4.20 15.12 -3.72
CA ASP A 167 3.92 14.72 -5.08
C ASP A 167 4.82 13.55 -5.53
N ALA A 168 4.61 13.05 -6.75
CA ALA A 168 5.37 11.92 -7.27
C ALA A 168 6.87 12.23 -7.42
N ALA A 169 7.25 13.44 -7.78
CA ALA A 169 8.65 13.86 -7.96
C ALA A 169 9.35 13.94 -6.61
N GLU A 170 8.75 14.57 -5.60
CA GLU A 170 9.25 14.61 -4.23
C GLU A 170 9.36 13.20 -3.62
N ALA A 171 8.38 12.33 -3.90
CA ALA A 171 8.37 10.95 -3.45
C ALA A 171 9.50 10.11 -4.06
N LEU A 172 9.83 10.35 -5.33
CA LEU A 172 10.98 9.73 -5.99
C LEU A 172 12.30 10.26 -5.41
N ASP A 173 12.44 11.59 -5.28
CA ASP A 173 13.65 12.23 -4.74
C ASP A 173 14.00 11.73 -3.32
N CYS A 174 12.99 11.56 -2.46
CA CYS A 174 13.22 11.09 -1.11
C CYS A 174 13.26 9.54 -0.95
N GLY A 175 13.11 8.78 -2.03
CA GLY A 175 13.13 7.32 -2.00
C GLY A 175 11.85 6.65 -1.50
N LEU A 176 10.75 7.41 -1.36
CA LEU A 176 9.45 6.85 -1.01
C LEU A 176 8.96 5.91 -2.12
N VAL A 177 9.14 6.29 -3.39
CA VAL A 177 8.87 5.43 -4.54
C VAL A 177 10.18 5.16 -5.31
N GLN A 178 10.24 4.03 -6.00
CA GLN A 178 11.43 3.61 -6.74
C GLN A 178 11.43 4.11 -8.18
N LYS A 179 10.24 4.44 -8.71
CA LYS A 179 10.09 4.87 -10.10
C LYS A 179 8.78 5.62 -10.31
N ILE A 180 8.79 6.58 -11.22
CA ILE A 180 7.58 7.16 -11.82
C ILE A 180 7.40 6.49 -13.19
N ALA A 181 6.23 5.87 -13.41
CA ALA A 181 5.90 5.23 -14.68
C ALA A 181 5.63 6.30 -15.75
N ALA A 182 6.16 6.08 -16.95
CA ALA A 182 5.90 6.98 -18.09
C ALA A 182 4.48 6.81 -18.65
N ASP A 183 3.98 5.57 -18.62
CA ASP A 183 2.66 5.19 -19.16
C ASP A 183 1.83 4.49 -18.08
N SER A 184 1.61 3.19 -18.20
CA SER A 184 0.82 2.40 -17.26
C SER A 184 1.63 2.04 -16.02
N VAL A 185 1.20 2.55 -14.86
CA VAL A 185 1.81 2.24 -13.55
C VAL A 185 1.69 0.75 -13.23
N VAL A 186 0.59 0.08 -13.60
CA VAL A 186 0.39 -1.35 -13.39
C VAL A 186 1.36 -2.17 -14.23
N THR A 187 1.51 -1.84 -15.53
CA THR A 187 2.47 -2.51 -16.40
C THR A 187 3.90 -2.38 -15.88
N GLU A 188 4.27 -1.21 -15.38
CA GLU A 188 5.61 -0.97 -14.80
C GLU A 188 5.79 -1.75 -13.49
N ALA A 189 4.75 -1.80 -12.63
CA ALA A 189 4.79 -2.61 -11.40
C ALA A 189 4.93 -4.11 -11.69
N ILE A 190 4.25 -4.63 -12.73
CA ILE A 190 4.41 -6.02 -13.19
C ILE A 190 5.88 -6.30 -13.59
N ARG A 191 6.50 -5.39 -14.35
CA ARG A 191 7.93 -5.52 -14.70
C ARG A 191 8.81 -5.52 -13.45
N GLN A 192 8.50 -4.67 -12.48
CA GLN A 192 9.24 -4.60 -11.22
C GLN A 192 9.12 -5.89 -10.41
N VAL A 193 7.91 -6.50 -10.32
CA VAL A 193 7.72 -7.82 -9.68
C VAL A 193 8.65 -8.84 -10.33
N ARG A 194 8.64 -8.97 -11.66
CA ARG A 194 9.49 -9.92 -12.40
C ARG A 194 10.98 -9.68 -12.17
N THR A 195 11.39 -8.40 -12.10
CA THR A 195 12.79 -8.02 -11.81
C THR A 195 13.22 -8.48 -10.42
N ILE A 196 12.37 -8.28 -9.40
CA ILE A 196 12.67 -8.70 -8.03
C ILE A 196 12.69 -10.25 -7.95
N ALA A 197 11.68 -10.91 -8.53
CA ALA A 197 11.57 -12.37 -8.50
C ALA A 197 12.77 -13.06 -9.15
N SER A 198 13.28 -12.56 -10.29
CA SER A 198 14.47 -13.11 -10.95
C SER A 198 15.73 -12.99 -10.08
N ARG A 199 15.92 -11.86 -9.39
CA ARG A 199 17.07 -11.66 -8.50
C ARG A 199 17.04 -12.59 -7.28
N VAL A 200 15.85 -12.82 -6.69
CA VAL A 200 15.70 -13.74 -5.56
C VAL A 200 16.01 -15.19 -5.97
N ARG A 201 15.66 -15.61 -7.19
CA ARG A 201 16.01 -16.94 -7.71
C ARG A 201 17.51 -17.11 -7.87
N SER A 202 18.20 -16.13 -8.50
CA SER A 202 19.64 -16.18 -8.74
C SER A 202 20.51 -16.16 -7.48
N THR A 203 19.96 -15.76 -6.33
CA THR A 203 20.70 -15.73 -5.04
C THR A 203 20.57 -17.06 -4.27
N ARG A 204 19.65 -17.94 -4.70
CA ARG A 204 19.40 -19.25 -4.07
C ARG A 204 20.04 -20.44 -4.80
N GLU A 205 20.58 -20.19 -6.00
CA GLU A 205 21.44 -21.09 -6.78
C GLU A 205 22.92 -20.85 -6.48
#